data_750ba42bc54d4c5a4dd97c0449ff4d35
#
_entry.id   750ba42bc54d4c5a4dd97c0449ff4d35
#
_cell.length_a   1.000
_cell.length_b   1.000
_cell.length_c   1.000
_cell.angle_alpha   90.00
_cell.angle_beta   90.00
_cell.angle_gamma   90.00
#
_symmetry.space_group_name_H-M   'P 1'
#
loop_
_entity.id
_entity.type
_entity.pdbx_description
1 polymer ?
#
loop_
_entity_poly.entity_id
_entity_poly.type
_entity_poly.pdbx_seq_one_letter_code
_entity_poly.pdbx_strand_id
1 'polypeptide(L)'
;MISKKIYLIIVTYNAMKWAERCFSSLRRSSFPVEVIVVDNGSTDGTQELIKTQFPEVQLIQSAENLGFGKANNLGIEIAYKNGADFFYLMNQDAWIYENSIQNLLDVYQNYPKKAEIGILSPMHLDGSEKKLDIFLDKYISQNFESRIISDFYLNSIKPFYEISFINAAHWFIPKETIEKVGGFNPYFFHYGEDNEYVNRLTFHGRKIILCPKSKVVHDGKQELGKVDYKKFQNLKIETKIINPSYQNSLENELKELYLSRLKYLVAGQFSTAKAISTKYNKIKAESAKLREIRKKTTMSGPTFLEL
;
A
#
# COMPACT_ATOMS: atom_id res chain seq x y z
N MET A 1 1.24 31.24 -7.51
CA MET A 1 0.64 29.95 -7.12
C MET A 1 1.39 29.45 -5.89
N ILE A 2 0.71 29.07 -4.82
CA ILE A 2 1.36 28.47 -3.64
C ILE A 2 1.93 27.13 -4.11
N SER A 3 3.25 26.95 -3.97
CA SER A 3 3.90 25.69 -4.33
C SER A 3 3.35 24.58 -3.44
N LYS A 4 2.84 23.49 -4.04
CA LYS A 4 2.38 22.33 -3.31
C LYS A 4 3.56 21.60 -2.68
N LYS A 5 3.46 21.27 -1.40
CA LYS A 5 4.46 20.50 -0.68
C LYS A 5 4.18 19.00 -0.82
N ILE A 6 5.10 18.28 -1.46
CA ILE A 6 5.03 16.83 -1.60
C ILE A 6 6.13 16.21 -0.75
N TYR A 7 5.72 15.35 0.16
CA TYR A 7 6.64 14.51 0.93
C TYR A 7 6.65 13.10 0.38
N LEU A 8 7.83 12.65 -0.02
CA LEU A 8 8.06 11.29 -0.47
C LEU A 8 8.59 10.48 0.69
N ILE A 9 7.92 9.38 1.01
CA ILE A 9 8.18 8.54 2.18
C ILE A 9 8.63 7.18 1.69
N ILE A 10 9.82 6.76 2.12
CA ILE A 10 10.43 5.48 1.79
C ILE A 10 10.76 4.74 3.07
N VAL A 11 10.31 3.48 3.16
CA VAL A 11 10.74 2.58 4.22
C VAL A 11 11.88 1.72 3.69
N THR A 12 13.03 1.71 4.39
CA THR A 12 14.20 0.89 4.03
C THR A 12 14.46 -0.22 5.03
N TYR A 13 14.86 -1.37 4.52
CA TYR A 13 15.41 -2.48 5.28
C TYR A 13 16.36 -3.28 4.39
N ASN A 14 17.67 -3.14 4.61
CA ASN A 14 18.72 -3.75 3.79
C ASN A 14 18.54 -3.44 2.28
N ALA A 15 18.56 -2.14 1.94
CA ALA A 15 18.20 -1.63 0.62
C ALA A 15 19.39 -1.36 -0.30
N MET A 16 20.62 -1.74 0.06
CA MET A 16 21.85 -1.43 -0.70
C MET A 16 21.72 -1.72 -2.20
N LYS A 17 21.04 -2.81 -2.56
CA LYS A 17 20.84 -3.21 -3.96
C LYS A 17 20.17 -2.12 -4.80
N TRP A 18 19.27 -1.34 -4.21
CA TRP A 18 18.40 -0.40 -4.95
C TRP A 18 18.62 1.06 -4.57
N ALA A 19 19.25 1.31 -3.42
CA ALA A 19 19.30 2.62 -2.78
C ALA A 19 19.83 3.72 -3.70
N GLU A 20 20.95 3.51 -4.40
CA GLU A 20 21.51 4.50 -5.32
C GLU A 20 20.52 4.86 -6.44
N ARG A 21 19.91 3.87 -7.09
CA ARG A 21 18.95 4.11 -8.18
C ARG A 21 17.65 4.74 -7.70
N CYS A 22 17.13 4.26 -6.56
CA CYS A 22 15.96 4.79 -5.90
C CYS A 22 16.14 6.29 -5.63
N PHE A 23 17.13 6.68 -4.85
CA PHE A 23 17.34 8.06 -4.43
C PHE A 23 17.81 8.98 -5.56
N SER A 24 18.69 8.51 -6.45
CA SER A 24 19.11 9.29 -7.63
C SER A 24 17.96 9.63 -8.56
N SER A 25 16.92 8.79 -8.63
CA SER A 25 15.73 9.07 -9.43
C SER A 25 14.95 10.29 -8.91
N LEU A 26 14.95 10.49 -7.60
CA LEU A 26 14.24 11.61 -6.95
C LEU A 26 14.87 12.95 -7.25
N ARG A 27 16.21 13.02 -7.32
CA ARG A 27 16.96 14.23 -7.72
C ARG A 27 16.64 14.69 -9.15
N ARG A 28 16.19 13.77 -10.01
CA ARG A 28 15.84 14.07 -11.40
C ARG A 28 14.37 14.41 -11.59
N SER A 29 13.58 14.43 -10.52
CA SER A 29 12.17 14.80 -10.60
C SER A 29 12.01 16.25 -11.08
N SER A 30 11.14 16.47 -12.08
CA SER A 30 10.79 17.82 -12.55
C SER A 30 9.99 18.62 -11.52
N PHE A 31 9.37 17.94 -10.58
CA PHE A 31 8.68 18.57 -9.45
C PHE A 31 9.48 18.37 -8.16
N PRO A 32 9.77 19.45 -7.39
CA PRO A 32 10.53 19.35 -6.16
C PRO A 32 9.78 18.53 -5.10
N VAL A 33 10.51 17.66 -4.41
CA VAL A 33 9.97 16.80 -3.33
C VAL A 33 10.87 16.86 -2.11
N GLU A 34 10.26 16.78 -0.95
CA GLU A 34 10.93 16.53 0.32
C GLU A 34 10.95 15.03 0.58
N VAL A 35 12.10 14.48 0.96
CA VAL A 35 12.25 13.03 1.11
C VAL A 35 12.46 12.65 2.57
N ILE A 36 11.58 11.79 3.10
CA ILE A 36 11.70 11.17 4.41
C ILE A 36 11.97 9.67 4.21
N VAL A 37 13.04 9.18 4.80
CA VAL A 37 13.34 7.75 4.85
C VAL A 37 13.20 7.27 6.29
N VAL A 38 12.41 6.22 6.48
CA VAL A 38 12.34 5.48 7.75
C VAL A 38 13.07 4.16 7.56
N ASP A 39 14.26 4.08 8.13
CA ASP A 39 15.07 2.86 8.07
C ASP A 39 14.72 1.93 9.23
N ASN A 40 14.31 0.72 8.89
CA ASN A 40 13.85 -0.32 9.81
C ASN A 40 15.00 -1.16 10.41
N GLY A 41 16.15 -0.55 10.69
CA GLY A 41 17.29 -1.23 11.29
C GLY A 41 18.14 -1.99 10.26
N SER A 42 18.45 -1.36 9.11
CA SER A 42 19.36 -1.93 8.11
C SER A 42 20.76 -2.17 8.67
N THR A 43 21.40 -3.25 8.23
CA THR A 43 22.76 -3.68 8.64
C THR A 43 23.72 -3.86 7.47
N ASP A 44 23.28 -3.56 6.24
CA ASP A 44 24.02 -3.79 4.99
C ASP A 44 24.77 -2.55 4.47
N GLY A 45 24.78 -1.45 5.22
CA GLY A 45 25.39 -0.18 4.81
C GLY A 45 24.39 0.83 4.19
N THR A 46 23.10 0.49 4.08
CA THR A 46 22.06 1.37 3.54
C THR A 46 22.06 2.74 4.21
N GLN A 47 22.14 2.77 5.55
CA GLN A 47 22.10 4.01 6.33
C GLN A 47 23.29 4.92 6.05
N GLU A 48 24.48 4.34 5.94
CA GLU A 48 25.72 5.08 5.65
C GLU A 48 25.68 5.65 4.22
N LEU A 49 25.22 4.86 3.25
CA LEU A 49 25.05 5.30 1.88
C LEU A 49 24.09 6.50 1.81
N ILE A 50 22.96 6.45 2.49
CA ILE A 50 21.99 7.55 2.48
C ILE A 50 22.62 8.82 3.10
N LYS A 51 23.27 8.72 4.25
CA LYS A 51 23.89 9.86 4.94
C LYS A 51 25.00 10.51 4.10
N THR A 52 25.81 9.72 3.41
CA THR A 52 26.98 10.23 2.68
C THR A 52 26.65 10.70 1.27
N GLN A 53 25.75 10.02 0.56
CA GLN A 53 25.45 10.31 -0.84
C GLN A 53 24.16 11.10 -1.05
N PHE A 54 23.24 11.08 -0.08
CA PHE A 54 21.93 11.74 -0.17
C PHE A 54 21.64 12.59 1.09
N PRO A 55 22.52 13.56 1.44
CA PRO A 55 22.40 14.35 2.67
C PRO A 55 21.15 15.23 2.72
N GLU A 56 20.47 15.45 1.58
CA GLU A 56 19.18 16.14 1.51
C GLU A 56 18.01 15.32 2.04
N VAL A 57 18.19 14.00 2.21
CA VAL A 57 17.13 13.09 2.70
C VAL A 57 17.06 13.18 4.23
N GLN A 58 15.86 13.38 4.75
CA GLN A 58 15.61 13.23 6.19
C GLN A 58 15.57 11.76 6.57
N LEU A 59 16.68 11.24 7.11
CA LEU A 59 16.80 9.84 7.53
C LEU A 59 16.38 9.66 8.99
N ILE A 60 15.37 8.85 9.23
CA ILE A 60 14.92 8.39 10.56
C ILE A 60 15.36 6.93 10.73
N GLN A 61 16.23 6.69 11.71
CA GLN A 61 16.73 5.36 12.00
C GLN A 61 15.93 4.73 13.14
N SER A 62 15.24 3.63 12.87
CA SER A 62 14.60 2.84 13.92
C SER A 62 15.59 1.84 14.51
N ALA A 63 15.54 1.66 15.82
CA ALA A 63 16.34 0.64 16.51
C ALA A 63 15.85 -0.79 16.24
N GLU A 64 14.60 -0.92 15.79
CA GLU A 64 13.95 -2.21 15.48
C GLU A 64 13.17 -2.13 14.18
N ASN A 65 12.86 -3.29 13.59
CA ASN A 65 12.01 -3.35 12.43
C ASN A 65 10.54 -3.16 12.83
N LEU A 66 9.99 -1.99 12.54
CA LEU A 66 8.60 -1.61 12.81
C LEU A 66 7.58 -2.33 11.89
N GLY A 67 8.04 -2.96 10.81
CA GLY A 67 7.22 -3.43 9.71
C GLY A 67 6.85 -2.29 8.74
N PHE A 68 6.20 -2.65 7.63
CA PHE A 68 5.92 -1.71 6.54
C PHE A 68 4.95 -0.59 6.96
N GLY A 69 3.80 -0.97 7.52
CA GLY A 69 2.73 -0.02 7.83
C GLY A 69 3.11 1.00 8.90
N LYS A 70 3.70 0.57 10.03
CA LYS A 70 4.10 1.49 11.11
C LYS A 70 5.22 2.44 10.68
N ALA A 71 6.19 1.95 9.91
CA ALA A 71 7.27 2.79 9.42
C ALA A 71 6.75 3.87 8.44
N ASN A 72 5.82 3.51 7.53
CA ASN A 72 5.15 4.50 6.70
C ASN A 72 4.34 5.50 7.54
N ASN A 73 3.63 5.06 8.57
CA ASN A 73 2.88 5.95 9.45
C ASN A 73 3.78 7.00 10.10
N LEU A 74 4.95 6.59 10.62
CA LEU A 74 5.92 7.52 11.18
C LEU A 74 6.35 8.57 10.15
N GLY A 75 6.64 8.17 8.91
CA GLY A 75 6.95 9.09 7.82
C GLY A 75 5.80 10.04 7.50
N ILE A 76 4.55 9.52 7.47
CA ILE A 76 3.33 10.31 7.24
C ILE A 76 3.15 11.36 8.34
N GLU A 77 3.32 10.99 9.61
CA GLU A 77 3.18 11.90 10.76
C GLU A 77 4.17 13.04 10.71
N ILE A 78 5.44 12.75 10.38
CA ILE A 78 6.48 13.78 10.21
C ILE A 78 6.14 14.70 9.03
N ALA A 79 5.78 14.14 7.88
CA ALA A 79 5.40 14.91 6.71
C ALA A 79 4.17 15.79 6.97
N TYR A 80 3.17 15.27 7.68
CA TYR A 80 1.97 16.03 8.05
C TYR A 80 2.31 17.24 8.94
N LYS A 81 3.11 17.03 9.98
CA LYS A 81 3.59 18.09 10.89
C LYS A 81 4.42 19.15 10.15
N ASN A 82 5.11 18.76 9.08
CA ASN A 82 5.89 19.66 8.22
C ASN A 82 5.03 20.36 7.14
N GLY A 83 3.71 20.15 7.14
CA GLY A 83 2.76 20.83 6.26
C GLY A 83 2.65 20.23 4.86
N ALA A 84 2.75 18.90 4.72
CA ALA A 84 2.52 18.21 3.46
C ALA A 84 1.12 18.48 2.89
N ASP A 85 1.06 18.79 1.58
CA ASP A 85 -0.19 18.77 0.80
C ASP A 85 -0.45 17.38 0.23
N PHE A 86 0.64 16.64 -0.08
CA PHE A 86 0.59 15.29 -0.61
C PHE A 86 1.66 14.41 0.03
N PHE A 87 1.34 13.13 0.15
CA PHE A 87 2.20 12.07 0.64
C PHE A 87 2.44 11.07 -0.49
N TYR A 88 3.69 10.86 -0.87
CA TYR A 88 4.02 9.87 -1.88
C TYR A 88 4.75 8.70 -1.24
N LEU A 89 4.05 7.59 -1.00
CA LEU A 89 4.65 6.38 -0.48
C LEU A 89 5.34 5.64 -1.62
N MET A 90 6.60 5.29 -1.45
CA MET A 90 7.40 4.58 -2.43
C MET A 90 8.21 3.47 -1.77
N ASN A 91 8.24 2.30 -2.39
CA ASN A 91 9.08 1.19 -1.94
C ASN A 91 10.56 1.46 -2.18
N GLN A 92 11.45 0.84 -1.39
CA GLN A 92 12.90 0.94 -1.53
C GLN A 92 13.44 0.34 -2.84
N ASP A 93 12.73 -0.61 -3.44
CA ASP A 93 13.04 -1.30 -4.70
C ASP A 93 12.33 -0.67 -5.90
N ALA A 94 12.10 0.65 -5.81
CA ALA A 94 11.36 1.41 -6.80
C ALA A 94 12.09 2.70 -7.18
N TRP A 95 11.77 3.25 -8.36
CA TRP A 95 12.26 4.56 -8.83
C TRP A 95 11.27 5.22 -9.75
N ILE A 96 11.40 6.55 -9.88
CA ILE A 96 10.52 7.38 -10.69
C ILE A 96 11.23 7.89 -11.95
N TYR A 97 10.44 8.27 -12.95
CA TYR A 97 10.91 9.07 -14.08
C TYR A 97 10.74 10.57 -13.80
N GLU A 98 11.42 11.39 -14.56
CA GLU A 98 11.46 12.85 -14.38
C GLU A 98 10.06 13.47 -14.18
N ASN A 99 9.10 13.13 -15.02
CA ASN A 99 7.76 13.73 -15.01
C ASN A 99 6.70 12.90 -14.25
N SER A 100 7.10 11.86 -13.50
CA SER A 100 6.13 10.97 -12.83
C SER A 100 5.22 11.73 -11.88
N ILE A 101 5.78 12.58 -11.02
CA ILE A 101 5.03 13.35 -10.01
C ILE A 101 4.20 14.45 -10.67
N GLN A 102 4.76 15.18 -11.64
CA GLN A 102 4.01 16.20 -12.37
C GLN A 102 2.78 15.62 -13.04
N ASN A 103 2.89 14.46 -13.69
CA ASN A 103 1.75 13.79 -14.33
C ASN A 103 0.66 13.35 -13.32
N LEU A 104 1.02 12.96 -12.10
CA LEU A 104 0.05 12.66 -11.03
C LEU A 104 -0.68 13.93 -10.57
N LEU A 105 0.05 15.04 -10.40
CA LEU A 105 -0.52 16.34 -10.06
C LEU A 105 -1.47 16.85 -11.15
N ASP A 106 -1.12 16.69 -12.42
CA ASP A 106 -1.95 17.09 -13.53
C ASP A 106 -3.29 16.32 -13.53
N VAL A 107 -3.24 15.01 -13.26
CA VAL A 107 -4.48 14.23 -13.09
C VAL A 107 -5.27 14.70 -11.87
N TYR A 108 -4.62 14.93 -10.73
CA TYR A 108 -5.29 15.45 -9.53
C TYR A 108 -5.99 16.79 -9.80
N GLN A 109 -5.33 17.69 -10.51
CA GLN A 109 -5.88 19.01 -10.81
C GLN A 109 -7.09 18.96 -11.76
N ASN A 110 -7.08 18.04 -12.71
CA ASN A 110 -8.10 17.91 -13.75
C ASN A 110 -9.18 16.85 -13.44
N TYR A 111 -9.06 16.10 -12.34
CA TYR A 111 -10.08 15.13 -11.96
C TYR A 111 -11.36 15.83 -11.50
N PRO A 112 -12.54 15.51 -12.08
CA PRO A 112 -13.77 16.26 -11.84
C PRO A 112 -14.24 16.29 -10.38
N LYS A 113 -13.96 15.20 -9.64
CA LYS A 113 -14.43 15.00 -8.27
C LYS A 113 -13.27 14.82 -7.30
N LYS A 114 -12.42 15.84 -7.17
CA LYS A 114 -11.19 15.79 -6.33
C LYS A 114 -11.43 15.23 -4.93
N ALA A 115 -12.56 15.54 -4.32
CA ALA A 115 -12.93 15.04 -3.00
C ALA A 115 -13.14 13.52 -2.94
N GLU A 116 -13.30 12.83 -4.08
CA GLU A 116 -13.38 11.37 -4.13
C GLU A 116 -12.01 10.71 -4.30
N ILE A 117 -10.95 11.48 -4.63
CA ILE A 117 -9.60 10.90 -4.78
C ILE A 117 -9.10 10.43 -3.41
N GLY A 118 -8.71 9.18 -3.36
CA GLY A 118 -8.04 8.59 -2.21
C GLY A 118 -6.56 8.34 -2.50
N ILE A 119 -6.28 7.64 -3.58
CA ILE A 119 -4.94 7.32 -4.05
C ILE A 119 -4.86 7.62 -5.54
N LEU A 120 -3.81 8.32 -5.97
CA LEU A 120 -3.40 8.31 -7.37
C LEU A 120 -2.21 7.35 -7.50
N SER A 121 -2.27 6.47 -8.50
CA SER A 121 -1.20 5.52 -8.80
C SER A 121 -0.66 5.73 -10.20
N PRO A 122 0.67 5.76 -10.39
CA PRO A 122 1.27 5.71 -11.71
C PRO A 122 1.13 4.30 -12.32
N MET A 123 1.55 4.14 -13.58
CA MET A 123 1.81 2.85 -14.20
C MET A 123 3.14 2.30 -13.70
N HIS A 124 3.12 1.10 -13.14
CA HIS A 124 4.32 0.43 -12.64
C HIS A 124 4.92 -0.46 -13.74
N LEU A 125 6.18 -0.22 -14.06
CA LEU A 125 7.01 -1.12 -14.87
C LEU A 125 7.80 -2.06 -13.96
N ASP A 126 8.22 -3.19 -14.48
CA ASP A 126 9.18 -4.07 -13.81
C ASP A 126 10.61 -3.49 -13.86
N GLY A 127 11.55 -4.10 -13.14
CA GLY A 127 12.95 -3.65 -13.09
C GLY A 127 13.68 -3.65 -14.43
N SER A 128 13.15 -4.33 -15.47
CA SER A 128 13.67 -4.27 -16.84
C SER A 128 13.24 -3.02 -17.60
N GLU A 129 12.22 -2.31 -17.13
CA GLU A 129 11.57 -1.15 -17.76
C GLU A 129 10.91 -1.45 -19.12
N LYS A 130 10.77 -2.73 -19.47
CA LYS A 130 10.23 -3.18 -20.76
C LYS A 130 8.86 -3.84 -20.65
N LYS A 131 8.40 -4.11 -19.42
CA LYS A 131 7.13 -4.77 -19.14
C LYS A 131 6.43 -4.07 -18.00
N LEU A 132 5.13 -4.25 -17.89
CA LEU A 132 4.40 -3.89 -16.68
C LEU A 132 4.87 -4.75 -15.50
N ASP A 133 4.87 -4.17 -14.29
CA ASP A 133 4.96 -4.94 -13.07
C ASP A 133 3.84 -5.99 -13.06
N ILE A 134 4.18 -7.25 -12.72
CA ILE A 134 3.25 -8.38 -12.81
C ILE A 134 2.01 -8.20 -11.94
N PHE A 135 2.14 -7.47 -10.82
CA PHE A 135 0.99 -7.20 -9.95
C PHE A 135 0.09 -6.14 -10.54
N LEU A 136 0.65 -5.06 -11.12
CA LEU A 136 -0.16 -4.08 -11.83
C LEU A 136 -0.89 -4.72 -13.01
N ASP A 137 -0.20 -5.52 -13.83
CA ASP A 137 -0.81 -6.23 -14.96
C ASP A 137 -2.00 -7.07 -14.51
N LYS A 138 -1.84 -7.82 -13.41
CA LYS A 138 -2.92 -8.56 -12.78
C LYS A 138 -4.09 -7.66 -12.34
N TYR A 139 -3.81 -6.52 -11.68
CA TYR A 139 -4.87 -5.65 -11.16
C TYR A 139 -5.68 -5.01 -12.27
N ILE A 140 -5.03 -4.52 -13.32
CA ILE A 140 -5.75 -3.93 -14.47
C ILE A 140 -6.51 -4.97 -15.29
N SER A 141 -5.97 -6.21 -15.43
CA SER A 141 -6.66 -7.30 -16.13
C SER A 141 -7.90 -7.81 -15.39
N GLN A 142 -7.95 -7.68 -14.07
CA GLN A 142 -9.10 -8.04 -13.25
C GLN A 142 -10.14 -6.91 -13.14
N ASN A 143 -9.82 -5.70 -13.56
CA ASN A 143 -10.71 -4.54 -13.49
C ASN A 143 -11.49 -4.36 -14.81
N PHE A 144 -12.43 -5.27 -15.08
CA PHE A 144 -13.18 -5.31 -16.34
C PHE A 144 -14.03 -4.06 -16.59
N GLU A 145 -14.53 -3.40 -15.56
CA GLU A 145 -15.39 -2.23 -15.67
C GLU A 145 -14.65 -1.02 -16.23
N SER A 146 -13.37 -0.88 -15.94
CA SER A 146 -12.55 0.23 -16.42
C SER A 146 -12.33 0.22 -17.93
N ARG A 147 -12.40 -0.96 -18.58
CA ARG A 147 -12.10 -1.19 -20.01
C ARG A 147 -10.68 -0.79 -20.42
N ILE A 148 -9.77 -0.65 -19.48
CA ILE A 148 -8.41 -0.14 -19.67
C ILE A 148 -7.62 -0.95 -20.74
N ILE A 149 -7.74 -2.28 -20.71
CA ILE A 149 -7.06 -3.16 -21.72
C ILE A 149 -7.60 -2.89 -23.11
N SER A 150 -8.92 -2.70 -23.26
CA SER A 150 -9.52 -2.36 -24.56
C SER A 150 -9.02 -1.01 -25.06
N ASP A 151 -8.96 -0.01 -24.19
CA ASP A 151 -8.49 1.33 -24.52
C ASP A 151 -7.00 1.33 -24.91
N PHE A 152 -6.17 0.50 -24.24
CA PHE A 152 -4.77 0.31 -24.62
C PHE A 152 -4.63 -0.36 -25.99
N TYR A 153 -5.38 -1.42 -26.24
CA TYR A 153 -5.35 -2.13 -27.52
C TYR A 153 -5.81 -1.24 -28.70
N LEU A 154 -6.81 -0.39 -28.45
CA LEU A 154 -7.39 0.51 -29.45
C LEU A 154 -6.69 1.88 -29.52
N ASN A 155 -5.59 2.10 -28.79
CA ASN A 155 -4.88 3.38 -28.70
C ASN A 155 -5.80 4.56 -28.29
N SER A 156 -6.80 4.31 -27.48
CA SER A 156 -7.79 5.29 -26.99
C SER A 156 -7.66 5.53 -25.48
N ILE A 157 -6.41 5.59 -25.00
CA ILE A 157 -6.07 5.70 -23.58
C ILE A 157 -6.64 6.99 -22.98
N LYS A 158 -7.43 6.86 -21.91
CA LYS A 158 -7.99 7.98 -21.16
C LYS A 158 -6.94 8.66 -20.26
N PRO A 159 -7.17 9.90 -19.84
CA PRO A 159 -6.26 10.58 -18.90
C PRO A 159 -6.11 9.87 -17.57
N PHE A 160 -7.14 9.16 -17.12
CA PHE A 160 -7.17 8.38 -15.87
C PHE A 160 -8.20 7.25 -15.94
N TYR A 161 -8.04 6.29 -15.03
CA TYR A 161 -9.01 5.20 -14.81
C TYR A 161 -9.26 4.99 -13.32
N GLU A 162 -10.50 4.70 -12.95
CA GLU A 162 -10.83 4.21 -11.62
C GLU A 162 -10.53 2.72 -11.56
N ILE A 163 -9.80 2.28 -10.53
CA ILE A 163 -9.47 0.86 -10.30
C ILE A 163 -9.83 0.46 -8.86
N SER A 164 -10.05 -0.84 -8.66
CA SER A 164 -10.50 -1.36 -7.37
C SER A 164 -9.38 -1.60 -6.36
N PHE A 165 -8.16 -1.85 -6.84
CA PHE A 165 -7.01 -2.17 -5.99
C PHE A 165 -5.68 -1.85 -6.66
N ILE A 166 -4.71 -1.43 -5.87
CA ILE A 166 -3.28 -1.31 -6.19
C ILE A 166 -2.47 -1.54 -4.91
N ASN A 167 -1.33 -2.23 -5.01
CA ASN A 167 -0.40 -2.38 -3.88
C ASN A 167 0.31 -1.06 -3.54
N ALA A 168 0.80 -0.96 -2.30
CA ALA A 168 1.40 0.26 -1.77
C ALA A 168 2.85 0.52 -2.23
N ALA A 169 3.24 0.05 -3.42
CA ALA A 169 4.59 0.30 -3.96
C ALA A 169 4.78 1.76 -4.40
N HIS A 170 3.70 2.39 -4.89
CA HIS A 170 3.67 3.79 -5.32
C HIS A 170 2.27 4.38 -5.10
N TRP A 171 2.05 5.02 -3.97
CA TRP A 171 0.80 5.70 -3.65
C TRP A 171 1.01 7.20 -3.50
N PHE A 172 0.35 7.99 -4.32
CA PHE A 172 0.28 9.43 -4.18
C PHE A 172 -1.05 9.80 -3.52
N ILE A 173 -0.98 10.28 -2.27
CA ILE A 173 -2.13 10.42 -1.38
C ILE A 173 -2.33 11.91 -1.05
N PRO A 174 -3.50 12.51 -1.37
CA PRO A 174 -3.84 13.86 -0.93
C PRO A 174 -3.98 13.95 0.60
N LYS A 175 -3.66 15.11 1.17
CA LYS A 175 -3.77 15.38 2.61
C LYS A 175 -5.17 15.08 3.15
N GLU A 176 -6.19 15.43 2.42
CA GLU A 176 -7.60 15.19 2.80
C GLU A 176 -7.92 13.70 2.92
N THR A 177 -7.19 12.84 2.25
CA THR A 177 -7.33 11.39 2.42
C THR A 177 -6.72 10.94 3.74
N ILE A 178 -5.54 11.42 4.09
CA ILE A 178 -4.92 11.13 5.40
C ILE A 178 -5.81 11.63 6.55
N GLU A 179 -6.36 12.82 6.42
CA GLU A 179 -7.27 13.40 7.43
C GLU A 179 -8.59 12.63 7.57
N LYS A 180 -9.07 11.99 6.49
CA LYS A 180 -10.35 11.26 6.49
C LYS A 180 -10.22 9.77 6.76
N VAL A 181 -9.15 9.14 6.29
CA VAL A 181 -8.95 7.69 6.31
C VAL A 181 -7.87 7.27 7.29
N GLY A 182 -6.86 8.13 7.51
CA GLY A 182 -5.72 7.87 8.41
C GLY A 182 -4.58 7.13 7.73
N GLY A 183 -3.75 6.49 8.54
CA GLY A 183 -2.57 5.70 8.14
C GLY A 183 -2.84 4.20 8.02
N PHE A 184 -1.77 3.42 7.91
CA PHE A 184 -1.84 1.96 7.89
C PHE A 184 -2.23 1.41 9.26
N ASN A 185 -2.97 0.31 9.23
CA ASN A 185 -3.36 -0.40 10.44
C ASN A 185 -2.17 -1.17 11.06
N PRO A 186 -1.72 -0.84 12.27
CA PRO A 186 -0.54 -1.46 12.88
C PRO A 186 -0.75 -2.93 13.31
N TYR A 187 -1.94 -3.47 13.12
CA TYR A 187 -2.20 -4.90 13.29
C TYR A 187 -1.39 -5.76 12.31
N PHE A 188 -1.15 -5.23 11.10
CA PHE A 188 -0.37 -5.92 10.06
C PHE A 188 1.10 -5.50 10.16
N PHE A 189 1.97 -6.48 10.42
CA PHE A 189 3.41 -6.25 10.42
C PHE A 189 3.97 -6.17 9.00
N HIS A 190 3.54 -7.10 8.14
CA HIS A 190 3.94 -7.19 6.74
C HIS A 190 2.94 -8.05 5.97
N TYR A 191 2.42 -7.53 4.85
CA TYR A 191 1.30 -8.02 4.05
C TYR A 191 -0.08 -7.89 4.70
N GLY A 192 -1.05 -7.48 3.91
CA GLY A 192 -2.44 -7.27 4.30
C GLY A 192 -2.77 -5.83 4.69
N GLU A 193 -1.76 -5.01 4.98
CA GLU A 193 -1.92 -3.59 5.31
C GLU A 193 -2.48 -2.77 4.15
N ASP A 194 -2.04 -3.04 2.92
CA ASP A 194 -2.54 -2.41 1.70
C ASP A 194 -3.99 -2.79 1.41
N ASN A 195 -4.33 -4.08 1.56
CA ASN A 195 -5.70 -4.57 1.39
C ASN A 195 -6.64 -3.95 2.43
N GLU A 196 -6.22 -3.86 3.68
CA GLU A 196 -7.00 -3.22 4.74
C GLU A 196 -7.18 -1.73 4.44
N TYR A 197 -6.11 -1.03 4.08
CA TYR A 197 -6.16 0.39 3.78
C TYR A 197 -7.12 0.68 2.62
N VAL A 198 -7.05 -0.07 1.52
CA VAL A 198 -7.93 0.07 0.35
C VAL A 198 -9.40 -0.22 0.71
N ASN A 199 -9.67 -1.26 1.52
CA ASN A 199 -11.02 -1.55 1.99
C ASN A 199 -11.60 -0.38 2.79
N ARG A 200 -10.83 0.19 3.71
CA ARG A 200 -11.20 1.34 4.54
C ARG A 200 -11.36 2.61 3.69
N LEU A 201 -10.44 2.84 2.76
CA LEU A 201 -10.47 3.94 1.80
C LEU A 201 -11.79 3.94 1.00
N THR A 202 -12.16 2.78 0.45
CA THR A 202 -13.39 2.60 -0.32
C THR A 202 -14.63 2.78 0.55
N PHE A 203 -14.63 2.25 1.79
CA PHE A 203 -15.72 2.45 2.75
C PHE A 203 -15.97 3.94 3.04
N HIS A 204 -14.92 4.75 3.10
CA HIS A 204 -15.02 6.19 3.31
C HIS A 204 -15.31 6.99 2.02
N GLY A 205 -15.71 6.32 0.93
CA GLY A 205 -16.09 6.95 -0.34
C GLY A 205 -14.94 7.53 -1.12
N ARG A 206 -13.70 7.02 -0.89
CA ARG A 206 -12.53 7.41 -1.66
C ARG A 206 -12.23 6.38 -2.75
N LYS A 207 -11.58 6.82 -3.82
CA LYS A 207 -11.28 6.04 -5.02
C LYS A 207 -9.80 5.95 -5.28
N ILE A 208 -9.41 4.91 -6.01
CA ILE A 208 -8.06 4.76 -6.56
C ILE A 208 -8.08 5.15 -8.03
N ILE A 209 -7.22 6.09 -8.38
CA ILE A 209 -7.12 6.66 -9.73
C ILE A 209 -5.78 6.23 -10.34
N LEU A 210 -5.82 5.42 -11.37
CA LEU A 210 -4.65 5.06 -12.16
C LEU A 210 -4.39 6.14 -13.20
N CYS A 211 -3.13 6.58 -13.29
CA CYS A 211 -2.67 7.68 -14.14
C CYS A 211 -1.75 7.15 -15.25
N PRO A 212 -2.26 6.84 -16.46
CA PRO A 212 -1.49 6.17 -17.51
C PRO A 212 -0.26 6.95 -18.02
N LYS A 213 -0.29 8.27 -17.97
CA LYS A 213 0.85 9.11 -18.35
C LYS A 213 1.99 9.11 -17.33
N SER A 214 1.69 8.85 -16.07
CA SER A 214 2.70 8.73 -15.03
C SER A 214 3.28 7.33 -15.03
N LYS A 215 4.59 7.20 -15.18
CA LYS A 215 5.31 5.93 -15.18
C LYS A 215 6.29 5.87 -14.03
N VAL A 216 6.47 4.71 -13.47
CA VAL A 216 7.46 4.41 -12.43
C VAL A 216 7.95 2.97 -12.60
N VAL A 217 8.97 2.61 -11.85
CA VAL A 217 9.47 1.22 -11.83
C VAL A 217 9.36 0.66 -10.43
N HIS A 218 8.97 -0.60 -10.34
CA HIS A 218 8.97 -1.40 -9.13
C HIS A 218 9.68 -2.72 -9.42
N ASP A 219 10.94 -2.84 -8.93
CA ASP A 219 11.82 -4.01 -9.13
C ASP A 219 11.56 -5.11 -8.08
N GLY A 220 10.31 -5.22 -7.61
CA GLY A 220 9.89 -6.28 -6.71
C GLY A 220 9.96 -7.66 -7.36
N LYS A 221 9.70 -8.70 -6.58
CA LYS A 221 9.69 -10.08 -7.08
C LYS A 221 8.58 -10.25 -8.13
N GLN A 222 8.97 -10.48 -9.37
CA GLN A 222 8.07 -10.68 -10.52
C GLN A 222 7.58 -12.14 -10.67
N GLU A 223 7.52 -12.92 -9.58
CA GLU A 223 7.09 -14.32 -9.60
C GLU A 223 5.83 -14.52 -8.76
N LEU A 224 4.70 -14.81 -9.40
CA LEU A 224 3.42 -15.09 -8.74
C LEU A 224 3.38 -16.40 -7.92
N GLY A 225 4.37 -17.28 -8.07
CA GLY A 225 4.36 -18.65 -7.52
C GLY A 225 5.11 -18.86 -6.20
N LYS A 226 5.93 -17.91 -5.75
CA LYS A 226 6.81 -18.07 -4.56
C LYS A 226 6.39 -17.24 -3.34
N VAL A 227 5.23 -16.60 -3.38
CA VAL A 227 4.65 -15.99 -2.17
C VAL A 227 4.24 -17.13 -1.24
N ASP A 228 4.58 -17.03 0.04
CA ASP A 228 4.10 -17.98 1.06
C ASP A 228 2.57 -17.90 1.14
N TYR A 229 1.92 -18.70 0.29
CA TYR A 229 0.47 -18.75 0.14
C TYR A 229 -0.25 -19.00 1.47
N LYS A 230 0.39 -19.74 2.40
CA LYS A 230 -0.17 -19.98 3.73
C LYS A 230 -0.21 -18.71 4.57
N LYS A 231 0.86 -17.92 4.53
CA LYS A 231 0.93 -16.63 5.26
C LYS A 231 -0.09 -15.64 4.69
N PHE A 232 -0.17 -15.55 3.37
CA PHE A 232 -1.12 -14.68 2.68
C PHE A 232 -2.58 -15.07 2.91
N GLN A 233 -2.91 -16.38 2.88
CA GLN A 233 -4.27 -16.87 3.19
C GLN A 233 -4.66 -16.63 4.64
N ASN A 234 -3.71 -16.64 5.58
CA ASN A 234 -4.00 -16.33 6.97
C ASN A 234 -4.42 -14.86 7.12
N LEU A 235 -3.71 -13.94 6.50
CA LEU A 235 -4.02 -12.52 6.56
C LEU A 235 -5.32 -12.13 5.83
N LYS A 236 -5.73 -12.92 4.82
CA LYS A 236 -6.98 -12.71 4.09
C LYS A 236 -8.24 -12.78 4.98
N ILE A 237 -8.22 -13.62 6.02
CA ILE A 237 -9.37 -13.71 6.95
C ILE A 237 -9.39 -12.50 7.88
N GLU A 238 -8.23 -12.12 8.44
CA GLU A 238 -8.15 -10.95 9.30
C GLU A 238 -8.54 -9.68 8.54
N THR A 239 -8.06 -9.46 7.31
CA THR A 239 -8.48 -8.32 6.47
C THR A 239 -9.98 -8.33 6.19
N LYS A 240 -10.59 -9.51 5.98
CA LYS A 240 -12.03 -9.64 5.78
C LYS A 240 -12.82 -9.31 7.06
N ILE A 241 -12.38 -9.82 8.22
CA ILE A 241 -13.03 -9.57 9.51
C ILE A 241 -13.05 -8.08 9.84
N ILE A 242 -11.95 -7.37 9.63
CA ILE A 242 -11.84 -5.94 9.96
C ILE A 242 -12.33 -5.00 8.86
N ASN A 243 -12.70 -5.53 7.67
CA ASN A 243 -13.25 -4.74 6.58
C ASN A 243 -14.57 -4.09 6.99
N PRO A 244 -14.67 -2.75 7.02
CA PRO A 244 -15.86 -2.05 7.49
C PRO A 244 -17.10 -2.31 6.62
N SER A 245 -16.93 -2.65 5.35
CA SER A 245 -18.04 -2.95 4.43
C SER A 245 -18.69 -4.31 4.66
N TYR A 246 -18.06 -5.22 5.41
CA TYR A 246 -18.59 -6.56 5.66
C TYR A 246 -19.43 -6.59 6.94
N GLN A 247 -20.71 -6.96 6.84
CA GLN A 247 -21.56 -7.15 8.02
C GLN A 247 -21.24 -8.47 8.72
N ASN A 248 -21.19 -8.47 10.08
CA ASN A 248 -21.02 -9.65 10.94
C ASN A 248 -19.86 -10.57 10.53
N SER A 249 -18.77 -10.00 10.06
CA SER A 249 -17.67 -10.76 9.45
C SER A 249 -16.99 -11.73 10.42
N LEU A 250 -16.81 -11.36 11.70
CA LEU A 250 -16.13 -12.20 12.71
C LEU A 250 -16.94 -13.46 13.01
N GLU A 251 -18.22 -13.32 13.29
CA GLU A 251 -19.12 -14.43 13.62
C GLU A 251 -19.27 -15.39 12.44
N ASN A 252 -19.42 -14.83 11.25
CA ASN A 252 -19.50 -15.63 10.01
C ASN A 252 -18.21 -16.39 9.74
N GLU A 253 -17.03 -15.73 9.85
CA GLU A 253 -15.75 -16.39 9.62
C GLU A 253 -15.47 -17.49 10.67
N LEU A 254 -15.79 -17.26 11.95
CA LEU A 254 -15.68 -18.29 12.97
C LEU A 254 -16.60 -19.48 12.68
N LYS A 255 -17.84 -19.24 12.24
CA LYS A 255 -18.78 -20.29 11.84
C LYS A 255 -18.25 -21.08 10.63
N GLU A 256 -17.77 -20.40 9.59
CA GLU A 256 -17.21 -21.06 8.40
C GLU A 256 -15.97 -21.91 8.74
N LEU A 257 -15.06 -21.39 9.56
CA LEU A 257 -13.90 -22.15 10.03
C LEU A 257 -14.32 -23.39 10.82
N TYR A 258 -15.32 -23.27 11.71
CA TYR A 258 -15.85 -24.40 12.48
C TYR A 258 -16.46 -25.47 11.58
N LEU A 259 -17.31 -25.08 10.63
CA LEU A 259 -17.93 -26.00 9.68
C LEU A 259 -16.90 -26.67 8.75
N SER A 260 -15.95 -25.90 8.25
CA SER A 260 -14.83 -26.44 7.46
C SER A 260 -14.03 -27.46 8.24
N ARG A 261 -13.70 -27.19 9.50
CA ARG A 261 -13.04 -28.16 10.39
C ARG A 261 -13.80 -29.49 10.46
N LEU A 262 -15.13 -29.43 10.71
CA LEU A 262 -15.97 -30.64 10.77
C LEU A 262 -15.94 -31.41 9.46
N LYS A 263 -16.10 -30.73 8.33
CA LYS A 263 -16.01 -31.30 6.99
C LYS A 263 -14.72 -32.11 6.78
N TYR A 264 -13.58 -31.53 7.12
CA TYR A 264 -12.28 -32.18 6.95
C TYR A 264 -12.05 -33.33 7.95
N LEU A 265 -12.63 -33.27 9.16
CA LEU A 265 -12.60 -34.36 10.12
C LEU A 265 -13.39 -35.57 9.58
N VAL A 266 -14.61 -35.36 9.06
CA VAL A 266 -15.43 -36.39 8.45
C VAL A 266 -14.78 -37.01 7.22
N ALA A 267 -14.06 -36.17 6.43
CA ALA A 267 -13.30 -36.63 5.26
C ALA A 267 -11.97 -37.35 5.59
N GLY A 268 -11.64 -37.58 6.87
CA GLY A 268 -10.37 -38.20 7.29
C GLY A 268 -9.13 -37.37 7.09
N GLN A 269 -9.26 -36.07 6.78
CA GLN A 269 -8.16 -35.15 6.54
C GLN A 269 -7.72 -34.45 7.82
N PHE A 270 -7.17 -35.21 8.79
CA PHE A 270 -6.87 -34.71 10.13
C PHE A 270 -5.83 -33.59 10.19
N SER A 271 -4.82 -33.59 9.31
CA SER A 271 -3.82 -32.53 9.24
C SER A 271 -4.43 -31.18 8.85
N THR A 272 -5.31 -31.17 7.85
CA THR A 272 -6.06 -29.99 7.40
C THR A 272 -7.01 -29.51 8.50
N ALA A 273 -7.75 -30.42 9.12
CA ALA A 273 -8.64 -30.09 10.23
C ALA A 273 -7.90 -29.50 11.43
N LYS A 274 -6.67 -29.97 11.73
CA LYS A 274 -5.80 -29.41 12.78
C LYS A 274 -5.36 -27.98 12.42
N ALA A 275 -4.96 -27.73 11.18
CA ALA A 275 -4.56 -26.40 10.72
C ALA A 275 -5.72 -25.40 10.84
N ILE A 276 -6.94 -25.80 10.42
CA ILE A 276 -8.16 -24.99 10.56
C ILE A 276 -8.49 -24.74 12.04
N SER A 277 -8.31 -25.74 12.92
CA SER A 277 -8.52 -25.58 14.36
C SER A 277 -7.58 -24.55 14.97
N THR A 278 -6.30 -24.58 14.58
CA THR A 278 -5.31 -23.60 15.04
C THR A 278 -5.72 -22.19 14.63
N LYS A 279 -6.15 -22.01 13.38
CA LYS A 279 -6.64 -20.74 12.87
C LYS A 279 -7.90 -20.26 13.58
N TYR A 280 -8.89 -21.14 13.77
CA TYR A 280 -10.10 -20.84 14.54
C TYR A 280 -9.78 -20.35 15.94
N ASN A 281 -8.90 -21.07 16.66
CA ASN A 281 -8.52 -20.71 18.03
C ASN A 281 -7.79 -19.37 18.09
N LYS A 282 -6.90 -19.07 17.12
CA LYS A 282 -6.23 -17.77 17.02
C LYS A 282 -7.26 -16.64 16.85
N ILE A 283 -8.12 -16.73 15.84
CA ILE A 283 -9.15 -15.71 15.58
C ILE A 283 -10.09 -15.54 16.78
N LYS A 284 -10.49 -16.64 17.43
CA LYS A 284 -11.32 -16.59 18.62
C LYS A 284 -10.62 -15.91 19.79
N ALA A 285 -9.34 -16.18 20.02
CA ALA A 285 -8.56 -15.52 21.07
C ALA A 285 -8.40 -14.03 20.82
N GLU A 286 -8.24 -13.62 19.56
CA GLU A 286 -8.07 -12.21 19.16
C GLU A 286 -9.41 -11.47 18.90
N SER A 287 -10.55 -12.11 19.16
CA SER A 287 -11.87 -11.56 18.77
C SER A 287 -12.16 -10.17 19.32
N ALA A 288 -11.80 -9.90 20.58
CA ALA A 288 -12.00 -8.58 21.19
C ALA A 288 -11.15 -7.51 20.46
N LYS A 289 -9.88 -7.80 20.22
CA LYS A 289 -8.95 -6.93 19.49
C LYS A 289 -9.44 -6.66 18.07
N LEU A 290 -9.87 -7.70 17.34
CA LEU A 290 -10.38 -7.57 15.97
C LEU A 290 -11.66 -6.72 15.91
N ARG A 291 -12.57 -6.84 16.88
CA ARG A 291 -13.76 -5.97 16.98
C ARG A 291 -13.39 -4.51 17.26
N GLU A 292 -12.42 -4.26 18.13
CA GLU A 292 -11.93 -2.90 18.41
C GLU A 292 -11.30 -2.28 17.14
N ILE A 293 -10.43 -3.02 16.47
CA ILE A 293 -9.82 -2.56 15.23
C ILE A 293 -10.91 -2.27 14.18
N ARG A 294 -11.86 -3.18 13.99
CA ARG A 294 -12.98 -2.96 13.07
C ARG A 294 -13.77 -1.68 13.41
N LYS A 295 -14.01 -1.41 14.69
CA LYS A 295 -14.64 -0.16 15.11
C LYS A 295 -13.81 1.05 14.66
N LYS A 296 -12.47 1.00 14.82
CA LYS A 296 -11.58 2.06 14.33
C LYS A 296 -11.65 2.23 12.81
N THR A 297 -11.76 1.15 12.04
CA THR A 297 -11.84 1.23 10.57
C THR A 297 -13.13 1.86 10.05
N THR A 298 -14.20 1.90 10.85
CA THR A 298 -15.46 2.61 10.51
C THR A 298 -15.43 4.10 10.85
N MET A 299 -14.47 4.56 11.65
CA MET A 299 -14.36 5.96 12.04
C MET A 299 -13.72 6.79 10.94
N SER A 300 -14.31 7.94 10.62
CA SER A 300 -13.66 8.95 9.80
C SER A 300 -12.70 9.77 10.65
N GLY A 301 -11.50 9.98 10.17
CA GLY A 301 -10.45 10.70 10.89
C GLY A 301 -9.07 10.12 10.64
N PRO A 302 -8.00 10.69 11.21
CA PRO A 302 -6.63 10.23 11.03
C PRO A 302 -6.34 8.96 11.85
N THR A 303 -7.19 7.93 11.71
CA THR A 303 -7.06 6.67 12.44
C THR A 303 -5.68 6.05 12.21
N PHE A 304 -5.10 5.46 13.26
CA PHE A 304 -3.76 4.84 13.26
C PHE A 304 -2.58 5.80 13.07
N LEU A 305 -2.81 7.11 13.21
CA LEU A 305 -1.77 8.16 13.18
C LEU A 305 -1.84 9.01 14.46
N GLU A 306 -0.70 9.60 14.83
CA GLU A 306 -0.54 10.57 15.93
C GLU A 306 -0.31 11.98 15.34
N LEU A 307 -1.37 12.58 14.77
CA LEU A 307 -1.34 13.89 14.09
C LEU A 307 -1.64 15.05 15.03
#